data_d766cad88beb0dd27a175b0cb15ac7b3
#
_entry.id   d766cad88beb0dd27a175b0cb15ac7b3
#
_cell.length_a   1.000
_cell.length_b   1.000
_cell.length_c   1.000
_cell.angle_alpha   90.00
_cell.angle_beta   90.00
_cell.angle_gamma   90.00
#
_symmetry.space_group_name_H-M   'P 1'
#
loop_
_entity.id
_entity.type
_entity.pdbx_description
1 polymer ?
#
loop_
_entity_poly.entity_id
_entity_poly.type
_entity_poly.pdbx_seq_one_letter_code
_entity_poly.pdbx_strand_id
1 'polypeptide(L)'
;MKEVINEYNVVPLPVTMSEQQGRFYLNSDVPIVVNASQEVKHIASGLSTTLLDIAGLKLKPTDELHENVPSIVFDSIPGMEKEAYKLSVTPQLIKITASAPNGFYYGLQTLYQLLPVDVYCKERARNAEWSVPCVEIEDAPTFRYRGAMLDVCRHFASIDYIKKFIDVLAAHKMNTFHWHLTDDQGWRIEIKKYPKLTEIGSQRSETMVDYFYTHYPFKYDGKPHGGFYTQDEIKEVVAYAQSKYITVIPEIELPGHALAAIASYPELSCTPDSTYEVCKLWGVFDQVFCPTDTFFPVSYTHLTLPTNREV
;
A
#
# COMPACT_ATOMS: atom_id res chain seq x y z
N MET A 1 32.31 -19.78 6.74
CA MET A 1 31.12 -20.08 7.52
C MET A 1 29.93 -19.78 6.61
N LYS A 2 29.09 -20.75 6.27
CA LYS A 2 27.80 -20.46 5.63
C LYS A 2 26.96 -19.76 6.70
N GLU A 3 26.54 -18.52 6.44
CA GLU A 3 25.50 -17.88 7.26
C GLU A 3 24.30 -18.83 7.27
N VAL A 4 23.89 -19.25 8.45
CA VAL A 4 22.62 -19.97 8.62
C VAL A 4 21.53 -18.91 8.43
N ILE A 5 21.00 -18.83 7.21
CA ILE A 5 19.81 -18.01 6.95
C ILE A 5 18.69 -18.65 7.77
N ASN A 6 18.16 -17.92 8.74
CA ASN A 6 16.99 -18.37 9.48
C ASN A 6 15.80 -18.37 8.52
N GLU A 7 15.34 -19.53 8.10
CA GLU A 7 14.26 -19.73 7.13
C GLU A 7 12.88 -19.29 7.67
N TYR A 8 12.80 -19.02 8.98
CA TYR A 8 11.57 -18.62 9.68
C TYR A 8 11.49 -17.11 9.97
N ASN A 9 12.19 -16.28 9.20
CA ASN A 9 12.15 -14.83 9.34
C ASN A 9 10.84 -14.25 8.82
N VAL A 10 9.80 -14.23 9.65
CA VAL A 10 8.51 -13.61 9.36
C VAL A 10 8.42 -12.23 10.01
N VAL A 11 8.07 -11.20 9.25
CA VAL A 11 7.95 -9.81 9.71
C VAL A 11 6.56 -9.25 9.33
N PRO A 12 5.77 -8.72 10.30
CA PRO A 12 6.00 -8.76 11.75
C PRO A 12 5.98 -10.17 12.32
N LEU A 13 6.62 -10.36 13.47
CA LEU A 13 6.64 -11.63 14.16
C LEU A 13 5.22 -12.06 14.54
N PRO A 14 4.79 -13.29 14.19
CA PRO A 14 3.45 -13.78 14.55
C PRO A 14 3.26 -13.91 16.06
N VAL A 15 2.00 -13.93 16.51
CA VAL A 15 1.64 -14.13 17.93
C VAL A 15 2.21 -15.46 18.44
N THR A 16 2.06 -16.53 17.66
CA THR A 16 2.73 -17.82 17.92
C THR A 16 3.31 -18.39 16.65
N MET A 17 4.49 -18.97 16.76
CA MET A 17 5.14 -19.70 15.68
C MET A 17 5.92 -20.86 16.26
N SER A 18 5.67 -22.06 15.76
CA SER A 18 6.33 -23.31 16.15
C SER A 18 6.93 -23.99 14.93
N GLU A 19 8.26 -24.01 14.87
CA GLU A 19 9.01 -24.68 13.82
C GLU A 19 8.76 -26.20 13.88
N GLN A 20 8.60 -26.82 12.70
CA GLN A 20 8.37 -28.24 12.56
C GLN A 20 9.42 -28.87 11.65
N GLN A 21 9.63 -30.17 11.76
CA GLN A 21 10.57 -30.87 10.88
C GLN A 21 9.99 -31.12 9.50
N GLY A 22 10.81 -30.90 8.45
CA GLY A 22 10.47 -31.19 7.07
C GLY A 22 10.16 -29.95 6.26
N ARG A 23 9.80 -30.18 5.01
CA ARG A 23 9.44 -29.11 4.03
C ARG A 23 8.29 -29.56 3.16
N PHE A 24 7.46 -28.61 2.74
CA PHE A 24 6.50 -28.78 1.67
C PHE A 24 7.16 -28.36 0.35
N TYR A 25 7.16 -29.24 -0.64
CA TYR A 25 7.74 -28.97 -1.96
C TYR A 25 6.65 -28.61 -2.96
N LEU A 26 6.81 -27.46 -3.62
CA LEU A 26 5.90 -26.96 -4.64
C LEU A 26 6.29 -27.47 -6.02
N ASN A 27 5.30 -27.97 -6.76
CA ASN A 27 5.38 -28.33 -8.16
C ASN A 27 4.03 -28.06 -8.86
N SER A 28 3.96 -28.23 -10.16
CA SER A 28 2.74 -27.96 -10.94
C SER A 28 1.58 -28.94 -10.71
N ASP A 29 1.80 -30.02 -10.00
CA ASP A 29 0.76 -31.01 -9.69
C ASP A 29 0.07 -30.72 -8.35
N VAL A 30 0.60 -29.78 -7.56
CA VAL A 30 0.00 -29.36 -6.29
C VAL A 30 -1.32 -28.64 -6.54
N PRO A 31 -2.47 -29.16 -6.10
CA PRO A 31 -3.76 -28.51 -6.23
C PRO A 31 -3.93 -27.42 -5.18
N ILE A 32 -4.74 -26.42 -5.53
CA ILE A 32 -5.24 -25.41 -4.61
C ILE A 32 -6.73 -25.65 -4.38
N VAL A 33 -7.12 -25.94 -3.15
CA VAL A 33 -8.51 -26.14 -2.72
C VAL A 33 -8.96 -24.92 -1.93
N VAL A 34 -10.15 -24.39 -2.24
CA VAL A 34 -10.71 -23.22 -1.56
C VAL A 34 -12.10 -23.53 -1.02
N ASN A 35 -12.18 -23.80 0.28
CA ASN A 35 -13.41 -24.04 1.04
C ASN A 35 -13.87 -22.72 1.70
N ALA A 36 -14.06 -21.68 0.89
CA ALA A 36 -14.37 -20.34 1.36
C ALA A 36 -15.10 -19.52 0.27
N SER A 37 -15.29 -18.22 0.52
CA SER A 37 -15.99 -17.30 -0.38
C SER A 37 -15.31 -17.12 -1.74
N GLN A 38 -16.03 -16.54 -2.70
CA GLN A 38 -15.49 -16.18 -4.02
C GLN A 38 -14.31 -15.19 -3.90
N GLU A 39 -14.33 -14.31 -2.90
CA GLU A 39 -13.24 -13.37 -2.65
C GLU A 39 -11.95 -14.10 -2.24
N VAL A 40 -12.04 -15.15 -1.43
CA VAL A 40 -10.91 -16.01 -1.08
C VAL A 40 -10.39 -16.80 -2.29
N LYS A 41 -11.27 -17.17 -3.24
CA LYS A 41 -10.83 -17.76 -4.52
C LYS A 41 -9.96 -16.78 -5.31
N HIS A 42 -10.23 -15.48 -5.27
CA HIS A 42 -9.36 -14.47 -5.88
C HIS A 42 -8.00 -14.38 -5.18
N ILE A 43 -7.96 -14.44 -3.84
CA ILE A 43 -6.69 -14.46 -3.08
C ILE A 43 -5.85 -15.68 -3.49
N ALA A 44 -6.45 -16.85 -3.54
CA ALA A 44 -5.80 -18.09 -3.97
C ALA A 44 -5.32 -18.05 -5.42
N SER A 45 -6.09 -17.40 -6.31
CA SER A 45 -5.69 -17.16 -7.70
C SER A 45 -4.46 -16.26 -7.79
N GLY A 46 -4.32 -15.29 -6.89
CA GLY A 46 -3.13 -14.45 -6.77
C GLY A 46 -1.86 -15.28 -6.50
N LEU A 47 -1.94 -16.24 -5.58
CA LEU A 47 -0.83 -17.19 -5.34
C LEU A 47 -0.48 -17.98 -6.59
N SER A 48 -1.48 -18.52 -7.29
CA SER A 48 -1.28 -19.29 -8.54
C SER A 48 -0.61 -18.44 -9.62
N THR A 49 -1.05 -17.19 -9.78
CA THR A 49 -0.45 -16.25 -10.75
C THR A 49 1.00 -15.93 -10.39
N THR A 50 1.27 -15.58 -9.12
CA THR A 50 2.64 -15.28 -8.66
C THR A 50 3.58 -16.48 -8.90
N LEU A 51 3.18 -17.68 -8.54
CA LEU A 51 4.01 -18.88 -8.72
C LEU A 51 4.17 -19.26 -10.21
N LEU A 52 3.18 -18.97 -11.05
CA LEU A 52 3.30 -19.16 -12.49
C LEU A 52 4.33 -18.20 -13.08
N ASP A 53 4.26 -16.92 -12.72
CA ASP A 53 5.12 -15.88 -13.29
C ASP A 53 6.59 -16.04 -12.83
N ILE A 54 6.80 -16.24 -11.54
CA ILE A 54 8.14 -16.25 -10.93
C ILE A 54 8.78 -17.63 -10.93
N ALA A 55 8.00 -18.69 -10.64
CA ALA A 55 8.50 -20.06 -10.54
C ALA A 55 8.23 -20.89 -11.79
N GLY A 56 7.27 -20.50 -12.62
CA GLY A 56 6.76 -21.27 -13.73
C GLY A 56 5.90 -22.46 -13.28
N LEU A 57 5.41 -22.43 -12.05
CA LEU A 57 4.57 -23.49 -11.49
C LEU A 57 3.09 -23.15 -11.77
N LYS A 58 2.45 -23.97 -12.57
CA LYS A 58 1.02 -23.82 -12.89
C LYS A 58 0.17 -24.63 -11.91
N LEU A 59 -0.10 -24.05 -10.74
CA LEU A 59 -0.98 -24.68 -9.76
C LEU A 59 -2.42 -24.76 -10.29
N LYS A 60 -3.13 -25.83 -9.94
CA LYS A 60 -4.48 -26.09 -10.45
C LYS A 60 -5.51 -25.87 -9.34
N PRO A 61 -6.43 -24.89 -9.46
CA PRO A 61 -7.58 -24.81 -8.57
C PRO A 61 -8.44 -26.09 -8.73
N THR A 62 -8.91 -26.62 -7.62
CA THR A 62 -9.85 -27.74 -7.57
C THR A 62 -10.81 -27.56 -6.41
N ASP A 63 -12.00 -28.13 -6.51
CA ASP A 63 -12.99 -28.14 -5.43
C ASP A 63 -12.87 -29.39 -4.54
N GLU A 64 -12.01 -30.36 -4.91
CA GLU A 64 -11.87 -31.61 -4.18
C GLU A 64 -10.47 -31.78 -3.60
N LEU A 65 -10.41 -32.13 -2.32
CA LEU A 65 -9.20 -32.54 -1.63
C LEU A 65 -9.04 -34.05 -1.77
N HIS A 66 -7.93 -34.50 -2.35
CA HIS A 66 -7.62 -35.92 -2.46
C HIS A 66 -6.69 -36.36 -1.33
N GLU A 67 -7.00 -37.48 -0.69
CA GLU A 67 -6.14 -38.10 0.33
C GLU A 67 -4.77 -38.44 -0.27
N ASN A 68 -3.72 -38.14 0.50
CA ASN A 68 -2.32 -38.43 0.14
C ASN A 68 -1.76 -37.63 -1.06
N VAL A 69 -2.45 -36.61 -1.52
CA VAL A 69 -1.93 -35.65 -2.53
C VAL A 69 -1.48 -34.39 -1.83
N PRO A 70 -0.21 -33.99 -1.92
CA PRO A 70 0.24 -32.69 -1.36
C PRO A 70 -0.59 -31.55 -1.91
N SER A 71 -1.16 -30.71 -1.02
CA SER A 71 -2.17 -29.73 -1.41
C SER A 71 -2.02 -28.41 -0.66
N ILE A 72 -2.51 -27.31 -1.28
CA ILE A 72 -2.68 -26.01 -0.62
C ILE A 72 -4.17 -25.81 -0.37
N VAL A 73 -4.57 -25.52 0.86
CA VAL A 73 -5.96 -25.42 1.27
C VAL A 73 -6.23 -24.06 1.93
N PHE A 74 -7.24 -23.36 1.44
CA PHE A 74 -7.85 -22.20 2.07
C PHE A 74 -9.18 -22.63 2.69
N ASP A 75 -9.27 -22.63 4.01
CA ASP A 75 -10.41 -23.24 4.72
C ASP A 75 -11.03 -22.22 5.71
N SER A 76 -12.32 -21.93 5.52
CA SER A 76 -13.02 -20.95 6.33
C SER A 76 -13.58 -21.56 7.61
N ILE A 77 -13.26 -20.95 8.76
CA ILE A 77 -13.84 -21.31 10.05
C ILE A 77 -14.45 -20.08 10.73
N PRO A 78 -15.61 -20.19 11.38
CA PRO A 78 -16.21 -19.09 12.11
C PRO A 78 -15.45 -18.81 13.42
N GLY A 79 -15.64 -17.58 13.97
CA GLY A 79 -15.25 -17.24 15.33
C GLY A 79 -13.82 -16.68 15.50
N MET A 80 -13.04 -16.55 14.43
CA MET A 80 -11.77 -15.79 14.48
C MET A 80 -12.03 -14.30 14.28
N GLU A 81 -11.12 -13.45 14.76
CA GLU A 81 -11.11 -12.03 14.43
C GLU A 81 -10.92 -11.82 12.91
N LYS A 82 -11.45 -10.71 12.37
CA LYS A 82 -11.47 -10.45 10.92
C LYS A 82 -10.10 -10.56 10.24
N GLU A 83 -9.04 -10.15 10.93
CA GLU A 83 -7.68 -10.11 10.41
C GLU A 83 -6.80 -11.25 10.95
N ALA A 84 -7.35 -12.13 11.78
CA ALA A 84 -6.64 -13.29 12.32
C ALA A 84 -6.57 -14.44 11.31
N TYR A 85 -5.50 -15.22 11.38
CA TYR A 85 -5.32 -16.42 10.57
C TYR A 85 -4.51 -17.47 11.30
N LYS A 86 -4.63 -18.72 10.82
CA LYS A 86 -3.72 -19.82 11.12
C LYS A 86 -3.07 -20.30 9.83
N LEU A 87 -1.79 -20.59 9.89
CA LEU A 87 -1.03 -21.20 8.81
C LEU A 87 -0.34 -22.45 9.33
N SER A 88 -0.73 -23.59 8.78
CA SER A 88 -0.11 -24.90 9.06
C SER A 88 0.61 -25.39 7.81
N VAL A 89 1.87 -25.72 7.94
CA VAL A 89 2.69 -26.30 6.86
C VAL A 89 3.25 -27.64 7.33
N THR A 90 2.87 -28.69 6.64
CA THR A 90 3.40 -30.05 6.78
C THR A 90 4.00 -30.52 5.45
N PRO A 91 4.72 -31.66 5.37
CA PRO A 91 5.20 -32.17 4.07
C PRO A 91 4.10 -32.45 3.03
N GLN A 92 2.82 -32.58 3.47
CA GLN A 92 1.69 -32.94 2.62
C GLN A 92 0.65 -31.82 2.49
N LEU A 93 0.70 -30.79 3.33
CA LEU A 93 -0.36 -29.81 3.38
C LEU A 93 0.17 -28.43 3.74
N ILE A 94 -0.19 -27.42 2.94
CA ILE A 94 -0.20 -26.02 3.36
C ILE A 94 -1.66 -25.64 3.59
N LYS A 95 -2.02 -25.26 4.82
CA LYS A 95 -3.39 -24.87 5.17
C LYS A 95 -3.43 -23.46 5.74
N ILE A 96 -4.16 -22.57 5.08
CA ILE A 96 -4.49 -21.23 5.60
C ILE A 96 -5.93 -21.26 6.07
N THR A 97 -6.15 -20.91 7.33
CA THR A 97 -7.46 -20.91 7.98
C THR A 97 -7.77 -19.53 8.53
N ALA A 98 -8.94 -18.98 8.20
CA ALA A 98 -9.40 -17.69 8.68
C ALA A 98 -10.93 -17.60 8.66
N SER A 99 -11.50 -16.57 9.29
CA SER A 99 -12.95 -16.31 9.25
C SER A 99 -13.37 -15.30 8.18
N ALA A 100 -12.42 -14.50 7.68
CA ALA A 100 -12.69 -13.42 6.72
C ALA A 100 -11.55 -13.28 5.70
N PRO A 101 -11.81 -12.69 4.52
CA PRO A 101 -10.82 -12.51 3.46
C PRO A 101 -9.53 -11.83 3.88
N ASN A 102 -9.60 -10.84 4.77
CA ASN A 102 -8.41 -10.18 5.33
C ASN A 102 -7.43 -11.16 5.98
N GLY A 103 -7.93 -12.08 6.82
CA GLY A 103 -7.09 -13.09 7.48
C GLY A 103 -6.44 -14.04 6.47
N PHE A 104 -7.17 -14.48 5.46
CA PHE A 104 -6.60 -15.27 4.36
C PHE A 104 -5.50 -14.53 3.62
N TYR A 105 -5.71 -13.24 3.34
CA TYR A 105 -4.71 -12.41 2.68
C TYR A 105 -3.43 -12.29 3.51
N TYR A 106 -3.55 -12.04 4.82
CA TYR A 106 -2.40 -11.95 5.71
C TYR A 106 -1.69 -13.30 5.91
N GLY A 107 -2.44 -14.40 5.99
CA GLY A 107 -1.87 -15.74 5.99
C GLY A 107 -1.08 -16.03 4.70
N LEU A 108 -1.57 -15.56 3.55
CA LEU A 108 -0.86 -15.65 2.28
C LEU A 108 0.41 -14.77 2.27
N GLN A 109 0.39 -13.57 2.84
CA GLN A 109 1.61 -12.75 2.96
C GLN A 109 2.67 -13.45 3.83
N THR A 110 2.25 -14.13 4.90
CA THR A 110 3.17 -14.95 5.70
C THR A 110 3.72 -16.14 4.91
N LEU A 111 2.89 -16.80 4.13
CA LEU A 111 3.35 -17.87 3.24
C LEU A 111 4.40 -17.38 2.23
N TYR A 112 4.21 -16.20 1.64
CA TYR A 112 5.21 -15.60 0.74
C TYR A 112 6.55 -15.35 1.44
N GLN A 113 6.56 -14.94 2.70
CA GLN A 113 7.80 -14.73 3.48
C GLN A 113 8.52 -16.04 3.84
N LEU A 114 7.81 -17.15 3.87
CA LEU A 114 8.38 -18.49 4.10
C LEU A 114 8.87 -19.16 2.81
N LEU A 115 8.47 -18.66 1.64
CA LEU A 115 8.98 -19.08 0.34
C LEU A 115 10.40 -18.55 0.11
N PRO A 116 11.15 -19.11 -0.86
CA PRO A 116 12.41 -18.51 -1.29
C PRO A 116 12.22 -17.03 -1.65
N VAL A 117 13.21 -16.19 -1.30
CA VAL A 117 13.18 -14.73 -1.54
C VAL A 117 12.93 -14.38 -3.01
N ASP A 118 13.22 -15.30 -3.91
CA ASP A 118 12.95 -15.21 -5.34
C ASP A 118 11.46 -14.92 -5.64
N VAL A 119 10.53 -15.22 -4.71
CA VAL A 119 9.10 -14.92 -4.88
C VAL A 119 8.82 -13.41 -5.06
N TYR A 120 9.73 -12.54 -4.59
CA TYR A 120 9.65 -11.09 -4.73
C TYR A 120 10.43 -10.54 -5.95
N CYS A 121 11.06 -11.41 -6.76
CA CYS A 121 11.75 -11.00 -7.96
C CYS A 121 10.76 -10.54 -9.04
N LYS A 122 11.25 -9.70 -9.97
CA LYS A 122 10.47 -9.30 -11.15
C LYS A 122 10.59 -10.30 -12.30
N GLU A 123 11.67 -11.07 -12.31
CA GLU A 123 11.98 -12.01 -13.36
C GLU A 123 11.90 -13.43 -12.82
N ARG A 124 11.59 -14.35 -13.72
CA ARG A 124 11.47 -15.77 -13.40
C ARG A 124 12.78 -16.34 -12.81
N ALA A 125 12.72 -16.84 -11.59
CA ALA A 125 13.83 -17.50 -10.93
C ALA A 125 14.08 -18.89 -11.54
N ARG A 126 15.30 -19.10 -12.05
CA ARG A 126 15.65 -20.34 -12.77
C ARG A 126 16.17 -21.47 -11.88
N ASN A 127 16.71 -21.14 -10.70
CA ASN A 127 17.44 -22.07 -9.85
C ASN A 127 16.92 -22.13 -8.39
N ALA A 128 15.76 -21.57 -8.09
CA ALA A 128 15.19 -21.63 -6.76
C ALA A 128 14.54 -23.01 -6.51
N GLU A 129 14.81 -23.58 -5.36
CA GLU A 129 14.05 -24.73 -4.87
C GLU A 129 12.78 -24.24 -4.19
N TRP A 130 11.64 -24.41 -4.87
CA TRP A 130 10.36 -23.94 -4.41
C TRP A 130 9.82 -24.84 -3.32
N SER A 131 10.15 -24.51 -2.08
CA SER A 131 9.69 -25.23 -0.91
C SER A 131 9.44 -24.29 0.27
N VAL A 132 8.62 -24.74 1.21
CA VAL A 132 8.24 -24.01 2.43
C VAL A 132 8.64 -24.86 3.62
N PRO A 133 9.34 -24.33 4.63
CA PRO A 133 9.63 -25.08 5.85
C PRO A 133 8.35 -25.38 6.62
N CYS A 134 8.29 -26.55 7.26
CA CYS A 134 7.13 -26.94 8.06
C CYS A 134 7.02 -26.09 9.32
N VAL A 135 5.83 -25.56 9.58
CA VAL A 135 5.59 -24.60 10.66
C VAL A 135 4.11 -24.57 11.05
N GLU A 136 3.84 -24.28 12.32
CA GLU A 136 2.50 -23.91 12.80
C GLU A 136 2.53 -22.45 13.27
N ILE A 137 1.65 -21.63 12.70
CA ILE A 137 1.54 -20.21 13.00
C ILE A 137 0.08 -19.89 13.34
N GLU A 138 -0.11 -19.17 14.45
CA GLU A 138 -1.35 -18.45 14.75
C GLU A 138 -1.02 -16.97 14.90
N ASP A 139 -1.73 -16.12 14.19
CA ASP A 139 -1.45 -14.69 14.17
C ASP A 139 -2.72 -13.86 14.13
N ALA A 140 -2.66 -12.72 14.80
CA ALA A 140 -3.66 -11.67 14.79
C ALA A 140 -2.98 -10.33 15.06
N PRO A 141 -3.38 -9.23 14.41
CA PRO A 141 -2.76 -7.95 14.64
C PRO A 141 -3.05 -7.41 16.05
N THR A 142 -2.03 -6.94 16.74
CA THR A 142 -2.14 -6.27 18.04
C THR A 142 -2.84 -4.89 17.90
N PHE A 143 -2.59 -4.19 16.80
CA PHE A 143 -3.14 -2.86 16.55
C PHE A 143 -4.12 -2.89 15.38
N ARG A 144 -5.29 -2.26 15.58
CA ARG A 144 -6.32 -2.13 14.53
C ARG A 144 -5.87 -1.20 13.39
N TYR A 145 -5.13 -0.14 13.69
CA TYR A 145 -4.54 0.78 12.72
C TYR A 145 -3.06 0.47 12.54
N ARG A 146 -2.67 0.10 11.34
CA ARG A 146 -1.29 -0.20 10.95
C ARG A 146 -1.04 0.46 9.61
N GLY A 147 -0.39 1.60 9.60
CA GLY A 147 -0.24 2.39 8.39
C GLY A 147 1.10 3.08 8.28
N ALA A 148 1.37 3.59 7.10
CA ALA A 148 2.43 4.53 6.85
C ALA A 148 1.95 5.64 5.92
N MET A 149 2.58 6.81 6.02
CA MET A 149 2.29 7.98 5.23
C MET A 149 3.31 8.12 4.11
N LEU A 150 2.84 8.57 2.94
CA LEU A 150 3.68 9.00 1.84
C LEU A 150 3.36 10.46 1.51
N ASP A 151 4.35 11.33 1.69
CA ASP A 151 4.28 12.72 1.29
C ASP A 151 4.66 12.85 -0.20
N VAL A 152 3.68 13.12 -1.03
CA VAL A 152 3.85 13.35 -2.47
C VAL A 152 3.85 14.84 -2.83
N CYS A 153 3.64 15.71 -1.84
CA CYS A 153 3.58 17.16 -2.04
C CYS A 153 4.97 17.75 -2.12
N ARG A 154 5.82 17.41 -1.15
CA ARG A 154 7.21 17.89 -1.15
C ARG A 154 8.01 17.23 -2.26
N HIS A 155 7.70 15.98 -2.60
CA HIS A 155 8.27 15.33 -3.78
C HIS A 155 7.21 14.46 -4.47
N PHE A 156 6.89 14.77 -5.73
CA PHE A 156 5.90 14.01 -6.50
C PHE A 156 6.37 12.58 -6.79
N ALA A 157 5.51 11.62 -6.53
CA ALA A 157 5.76 10.20 -6.81
C ALA A 157 4.83 9.70 -7.94
N SER A 158 5.34 8.87 -8.84
CA SER A 158 4.52 8.27 -9.89
C SER A 158 3.54 7.23 -9.34
N ILE A 159 2.47 6.93 -10.09
CA ILE A 159 1.50 5.88 -9.76
C ILE A 159 2.20 4.52 -9.55
N ASP A 160 3.19 4.19 -10.36
CA ASP A 160 3.97 2.95 -10.22
C ASP A 160 4.74 2.91 -8.88
N TYR A 161 5.27 4.05 -8.44
CA TYR A 161 5.93 4.13 -7.13
C TYR A 161 4.92 3.95 -5.99
N ILE A 162 3.75 4.59 -6.08
CA ILE A 162 2.68 4.45 -5.08
C ILE A 162 2.21 3.00 -4.99
N LYS A 163 1.99 2.32 -6.11
CA LYS A 163 1.63 0.90 -6.11
C LYS A 163 2.69 0.03 -5.44
N LYS A 164 3.98 0.30 -5.69
CA LYS A 164 5.07 -0.40 -4.98
C LYS A 164 5.06 -0.12 -3.47
N PHE A 165 4.77 1.12 -3.08
CA PHE A 165 4.64 1.46 -1.67
C PHE A 165 3.49 0.69 -1.01
N ILE A 166 2.34 0.60 -1.69
CA ILE A 166 1.20 -0.22 -1.26
C ILE A 166 1.58 -1.71 -1.18
N ASP A 167 2.38 -2.23 -2.11
CA ASP A 167 2.87 -3.62 -2.07
C ASP A 167 3.73 -3.89 -0.83
N VAL A 168 4.60 -2.93 -0.48
CA VAL A 168 5.42 -3.02 0.74
C VAL A 168 4.55 -3.00 2.00
N LEU A 169 3.54 -2.12 2.05
CA LEU A 169 2.56 -2.10 3.15
C LEU A 169 1.86 -3.45 3.28
N ALA A 170 1.38 -3.99 2.16
CA ALA A 170 0.68 -5.27 2.11
C ALA A 170 1.56 -6.44 2.59
N ALA A 171 2.82 -6.50 2.13
CA ALA A 171 3.77 -7.53 2.53
C ALA A 171 4.05 -7.53 4.04
N HIS A 172 3.94 -6.36 4.69
CA HIS A 172 4.06 -6.18 6.15
C HIS A 172 2.73 -6.21 6.89
N LYS A 173 1.64 -6.63 6.25
CA LYS A 173 0.29 -6.75 6.83
C LYS A 173 -0.25 -5.43 7.39
N MET A 174 0.19 -4.29 6.82
CA MET A 174 -0.38 -2.99 7.12
C MET A 174 -1.73 -2.85 6.40
N ASN A 175 -2.67 -2.11 7.01
CA ASN A 175 -4.04 -1.96 6.50
C ASN A 175 -4.43 -0.53 6.19
N THR A 176 -3.49 0.41 6.27
CA THR A 176 -3.77 1.84 6.05
C THR A 176 -2.63 2.49 5.28
N PHE A 177 -3.00 3.20 4.20
CA PHE A 177 -2.12 4.08 3.44
C PHE A 177 -2.57 5.52 3.63
N HIS A 178 -1.77 6.32 4.31
CA HIS A 178 -1.98 7.74 4.48
C HIS A 178 -1.31 8.49 3.32
N TRP A 179 -2.11 9.10 2.45
CA TRP A 179 -1.65 9.74 1.23
C TRP A 179 -1.75 11.26 1.38
N HIS A 180 -0.60 11.91 1.57
CA HIS A 180 -0.49 13.36 1.75
C HIS A 180 -0.48 14.06 0.39
N LEU A 181 -1.63 14.63 0.02
CA LEU A 181 -1.94 15.07 -1.35
C LEU A 181 -1.84 16.57 -1.57
N THR A 182 -1.83 17.40 -0.51
CA THR A 182 -1.75 18.86 -0.66
C THR A 182 -0.87 19.50 0.39
N ASP A 183 -0.01 20.44 -0.02
CA ASP A 183 0.84 21.21 0.87
C ASP A 183 1.37 22.46 0.14
N ASP A 184 2.17 23.28 0.81
CA ASP A 184 2.75 24.52 0.29
C ASP A 184 3.56 24.32 -0.99
N GLN A 185 4.25 23.17 -1.12
CA GLN A 185 5.17 22.86 -2.20
C GLN A 185 4.51 22.17 -3.39
N GLY A 186 3.22 21.84 -3.28
CA GLY A 186 2.49 21.28 -4.38
C GLY A 186 1.09 20.77 -4.05
N TRP A 187 0.17 21.00 -4.94
CA TRP A 187 -1.17 20.40 -4.95
C TRP A 187 -1.21 19.23 -5.91
N ARG A 188 -1.53 18.02 -5.42
CA ARG A 188 -1.34 16.78 -6.19
C ARG A 188 -2.63 16.09 -6.65
N ILE A 189 -3.81 16.62 -6.29
CA ILE A 189 -5.09 16.01 -6.65
C ILE A 189 -5.88 16.88 -7.62
N GLU A 190 -6.35 16.30 -8.72
CA GLU A 190 -7.20 16.99 -9.69
C GLU A 190 -8.57 17.33 -9.09
N ILE A 191 -8.92 18.62 -9.13
CA ILE A 191 -10.26 19.11 -8.83
C ILE A 191 -10.80 19.79 -10.08
N LYS A 192 -11.62 19.09 -10.86
CA LYS A 192 -12.11 19.56 -12.18
C LYS A 192 -12.79 20.91 -12.13
N LYS A 193 -13.43 21.27 -11.01
CA LYS A 193 -14.05 22.59 -10.81
C LYS A 193 -13.02 23.70 -10.59
N TYR A 194 -11.81 23.35 -10.15
CA TYR A 194 -10.73 24.30 -9.83
C TYR A 194 -9.44 23.90 -10.56
N PRO A 195 -9.39 24.05 -11.90
CA PRO A 195 -8.30 23.49 -12.72
C PRO A 195 -6.93 24.13 -12.40
N LYS A 196 -6.87 25.41 -11.99
CA LYS A 196 -5.61 26.06 -11.64
C LYS A 196 -4.88 25.38 -10.47
N LEU A 197 -5.58 24.63 -9.60
CA LEU A 197 -4.92 23.85 -8.53
C LEU A 197 -3.90 22.87 -9.09
N THR A 198 -4.15 22.31 -10.27
CA THR A 198 -3.20 21.39 -10.94
C THR A 198 -2.40 22.09 -12.04
N GLU A 199 -2.91 23.11 -12.71
CA GLU A 199 -2.18 23.87 -13.72
C GLU A 199 -1.04 24.71 -13.11
N ILE A 200 -1.28 25.33 -11.96
CA ILE A 200 -0.34 26.20 -11.24
C ILE A 200 0.17 25.50 -9.98
N GLY A 201 -0.74 25.11 -9.09
CA GLY A 201 -0.42 24.59 -7.76
C GLY A 201 0.38 23.29 -7.76
N SER A 202 0.36 22.53 -8.85
CA SER A 202 1.15 21.30 -8.96
C SER A 202 2.61 21.54 -9.36
N GLN A 203 3.01 22.76 -9.71
CA GLN A 203 4.31 23.07 -10.30
C GLN A 203 5.07 24.08 -9.48
N ARG A 204 6.36 23.85 -9.23
CA ARG A 204 7.30 24.84 -8.70
C ARG A 204 8.52 24.97 -9.59
N SER A 205 9.13 26.16 -9.65
CA SER A 205 10.22 26.45 -10.59
C SER A 205 11.53 25.77 -10.24
N GLU A 206 11.75 25.48 -8.96
CA GLU A 206 12.98 24.88 -8.42
C GLU A 206 12.73 24.35 -7.01
N THR A 207 13.67 23.60 -6.47
CA THR A 207 13.61 23.05 -5.11
C THR A 207 14.85 23.47 -4.33
N MET A 208 14.66 23.86 -3.07
CA MET A 208 15.78 24.12 -2.15
C MET A 208 16.61 22.84 -2.00
N VAL A 209 17.92 22.97 -2.12
CA VAL A 209 18.90 21.93 -1.83
C VAL A 209 19.57 22.21 -0.49
N ASP A 210 20.09 21.16 0.14
CA ASP A 210 20.69 21.21 1.47
C ASP A 210 19.66 21.31 2.63
N TYR A 211 20.19 21.31 3.84
CA TYR A 211 19.40 21.30 5.06
C TYR A 211 19.00 22.73 5.46
N PHE A 212 17.71 22.98 5.63
CA PHE A 212 17.11 24.29 5.88
C PHE A 212 17.81 25.11 6.99
N TYR A 213 18.28 24.46 8.06
CA TYR A 213 18.87 25.13 9.21
C TYR A 213 20.35 25.48 9.07
N THR A 214 21.01 25.07 7.98
CA THR A 214 22.49 25.17 7.91
C THR A 214 23.02 26.23 6.95
N HIS A 215 22.21 26.73 6.00
CA HIS A 215 22.75 27.57 4.92
C HIS A 215 21.84 28.74 4.54
N TYR A 216 22.21 29.92 4.99
CA TYR A 216 21.70 31.17 4.41
C TYR A 216 22.87 31.90 3.67
N PRO A 217 22.69 32.34 2.42
CA PRO A 217 21.48 32.27 1.57
C PRO A 217 21.15 30.85 1.11
N PHE A 218 19.84 30.57 0.98
CA PHE A 218 19.36 29.28 0.48
C PHE A 218 19.84 29.00 -0.94
N LYS A 219 20.15 27.74 -1.21
CA LYS A 219 20.52 27.24 -2.54
C LYS A 219 19.39 26.46 -3.15
N TYR A 220 19.25 26.56 -4.46
CA TYR A 220 18.22 25.87 -5.23
C TYR A 220 18.86 25.03 -6.34
N ASP A 221 18.14 23.99 -6.76
CA ASP A 221 18.60 23.09 -7.83
C ASP A 221 18.41 23.65 -9.24
N GLY A 222 17.64 24.74 -9.37
CA GLY A 222 17.30 25.39 -10.64
C GLY A 222 16.49 24.51 -11.59
N LYS A 223 15.80 23.47 -11.08
CA LYS A 223 15.02 22.53 -11.88
C LYS A 223 13.54 22.58 -11.53
N PRO A 224 12.64 22.76 -12.51
CA PRO A 224 11.22 22.65 -12.26
C PRO A 224 10.86 21.28 -11.70
N HIS A 225 9.96 21.27 -10.73
CA HIS A 225 9.43 20.05 -10.13
C HIS A 225 7.92 20.13 -10.02
N GLY A 226 7.22 19.06 -10.41
CA GLY A 226 5.77 19.03 -10.34
C GLY A 226 5.17 17.71 -10.79
N GLY A 227 3.86 17.69 -10.78
CA GLY A 227 3.00 16.58 -11.14
C GLY A 227 1.74 16.56 -10.29
N PHE A 228 0.73 15.88 -10.78
CA PHE A 228 -0.53 15.66 -10.05
C PHE A 228 -1.15 14.34 -10.51
N TYR A 229 -2.14 13.89 -9.78
CA TYR A 229 -2.94 12.71 -10.10
C TYR A 229 -4.31 13.14 -10.62
N THR A 230 -4.72 12.58 -11.74
CA THR A 230 -6.07 12.69 -12.24
C THR A 230 -7.04 11.94 -11.33
N GLN A 231 -8.32 12.28 -11.37
CA GLN A 231 -9.34 11.55 -10.59
C GLN A 231 -9.37 10.06 -10.94
N ASP A 232 -9.07 9.70 -12.18
CA ASP A 232 -9.08 8.29 -12.59
C ASP A 232 -7.84 7.55 -12.06
N GLU A 233 -6.66 8.17 -12.03
CA GLU A 233 -5.47 7.62 -11.37
C GLU A 233 -5.68 7.45 -9.86
N ILE A 234 -6.38 8.38 -9.21
CA ILE A 234 -6.73 8.25 -7.78
C ILE A 234 -7.65 7.05 -7.55
N LYS A 235 -8.68 6.88 -8.38
CA LYS A 235 -9.57 5.71 -8.30
C LYS A 235 -8.80 4.40 -8.52
N GLU A 236 -7.86 4.39 -9.47
CA GLU A 236 -6.99 3.25 -9.73
C GLU A 236 -6.16 2.88 -8.50
N VAL A 237 -5.54 3.85 -7.84
CA VAL A 237 -4.75 3.63 -6.62
C VAL A 237 -5.64 3.12 -5.48
N VAL A 238 -6.83 3.72 -5.29
CA VAL A 238 -7.78 3.28 -4.26
C VAL A 238 -8.22 1.84 -4.50
N ALA A 239 -8.59 1.50 -5.74
CA ALA A 239 -9.00 0.13 -6.09
C ALA A 239 -7.82 -0.87 -5.91
N TYR A 240 -6.60 -0.47 -6.26
CA TYR A 240 -5.41 -1.27 -6.05
C TYR A 240 -5.13 -1.54 -4.57
N ALA A 241 -5.20 -0.50 -3.73
CA ALA A 241 -5.06 -0.63 -2.28
C ALA A 241 -6.15 -1.52 -1.68
N GLN A 242 -7.40 -1.33 -2.10
CA GLN A 242 -8.54 -2.15 -1.66
C GLN A 242 -8.37 -3.63 -2.01
N SER A 243 -7.81 -3.96 -3.18
CA SER A 243 -7.52 -5.35 -3.56
C SER A 243 -6.50 -6.03 -2.65
N LYS A 244 -5.77 -5.24 -1.84
CA LYS A 244 -4.79 -5.68 -0.84
C LYS A 244 -5.24 -5.44 0.60
N TYR A 245 -6.53 -5.15 0.81
CA TYR A 245 -7.13 -4.88 2.12
C TYR A 245 -6.54 -3.65 2.83
N ILE A 246 -6.07 -2.67 2.05
CA ILE A 246 -5.52 -1.41 2.54
C ILE A 246 -6.52 -0.28 2.29
N THR A 247 -6.87 0.44 3.36
CA THR A 247 -7.68 1.66 3.31
C THR A 247 -6.80 2.86 2.98
N VAL A 248 -7.18 3.67 2.00
CA VAL A 248 -6.50 4.92 1.69
C VAL A 248 -7.13 6.06 2.50
N ILE A 249 -6.30 6.78 3.25
CA ILE A 249 -6.68 8.01 3.96
C ILE A 249 -6.00 9.18 3.23
N PRO A 250 -6.77 10.00 2.49
CA PRO A 250 -6.22 11.20 1.86
C PRO A 250 -6.03 12.29 2.91
N GLU A 251 -4.93 13.00 2.85
CA GLU A 251 -4.67 14.21 3.62
C GLU A 251 -4.77 15.43 2.72
N ILE A 252 -5.60 16.38 3.14
CA ILE A 252 -5.84 17.67 2.50
C ILE A 252 -5.67 18.74 3.56
N GLU A 253 -4.69 19.62 3.38
CA GLU A 253 -4.29 20.61 4.38
C GLU A 253 -5.20 21.84 4.41
N LEU A 254 -5.64 22.24 5.61
CA LEU A 254 -6.47 23.38 5.90
C LEU A 254 -6.26 23.82 7.38
N PRO A 255 -6.21 25.10 7.71
CA PRO A 255 -6.09 26.28 6.82
C PRO A 255 -4.65 26.58 6.41
N GLY A 256 -3.66 25.98 7.09
CA GLY A 256 -2.24 26.11 6.79
C GLY A 256 -1.79 25.17 5.68
N HIS A 257 -0.50 25.21 5.36
CA HIS A 257 0.10 24.45 4.26
C HIS A 257 -0.64 24.60 2.93
N ALA A 258 -1.07 25.85 2.62
CA ALA A 258 -2.01 26.15 1.57
C ALA A 258 -1.40 26.98 0.42
N LEU A 259 -0.10 27.28 0.44
CA LEU A 259 0.54 28.16 -0.53
C LEU A 259 0.36 27.72 -1.98
N ALA A 260 0.38 26.43 -2.28
CA ALA A 260 0.12 25.94 -3.63
C ALA A 260 -1.30 26.25 -4.11
N ALA A 261 -2.30 26.15 -3.22
CA ALA A 261 -3.68 26.52 -3.53
C ALA A 261 -3.85 28.04 -3.61
N ILE A 262 -3.25 28.81 -2.72
CA ILE A 262 -3.29 30.27 -2.70
C ILE A 262 -2.58 30.85 -3.94
N ALA A 263 -1.46 30.26 -4.37
CA ALA A 263 -0.81 30.64 -5.62
C ALA A 263 -1.70 30.41 -6.86
N SER A 264 -2.56 29.39 -6.79
CA SER A 264 -3.54 29.08 -7.84
C SER A 264 -4.76 29.99 -7.83
N TYR A 265 -5.20 30.38 -6.64
CA TYR A 265 -6.40 31.16 -6.36
C TYR A 265 -6.12 32.15 -5.22
N PRO A 266 -5.48 33.34 -5.50
CA PRO A 266 -5.10 34.31 -4.48
C PRO A 266 -6.25 34.81 -3.62
N GLU A 267 -7.49 34.81 -4.17
CA GLU A 267 -8.72 35.15 -3.45
C GLU A 267 -9.02 34.28 -2.24
N LEU A 268 -8.34 33.14 -2.10
CA LEU A 268 -8.48 32.25 -0.94
C LEU A 268 -7.68 32.74 0.27
N SER A 269 -6.73 33.67 0.07
CA SER A 269 -5.92 34.26 1.13
C SER A 269 -6.61 35.43 1.80
N CYS A 270 -6.14 35.83 3.00
CA CYS A 270 -6.58 37.07 3.65
C CYS A 270 -5.98 38.33 3.01
N THR A 271 -5.09 38.22 2.03
CA THR A 271 -4.45 39.29 1.28
C THR A 271 -4.53 39.01 -0.22
N PRO A 272 -5.75 39.03 -0.82
CA PRO A 272 -5.99 38.54 -2.20
C PRO A 272 -5.25 39.36 -3.29
N ASP A 273 -4.87 40.59 -3.00
CA ASP A 273 -4.16 41.47 -3.94
C ASP A 273 -2.63 41.19 -3.97
N SER A 274 -2.15 40.25 -3.15
CA SER A 274 -0.73 39.83 -3.13
C SER A 274 -0.44 38.79 -4.22
N THR A 275 0.79 38.80 -4.70
CA THR A 275 1.27 37.74 -5.61
C THR A 275 1.86 36.60 -4.82
N TYR A 276 1.43 35.37 -5.11
CA TYR A 276 1.90 34.14 -4.46
C TYR A 276 2.55 33.22 -5.47
N GLU A 277 3.57 32.51 -5.01
CA GLU A 277 4.22 31.43 -5.75
C GLU A 277 4.08 30.11 -4.97
N VAL A 278 4.07 28.98 -5.69
CA VAL A 278 4.18 27.65 -5.08
C VAL A 278 5.52 27.57 -4.33
N CYS A 279 5.49 27.11 -3.10
CA CYS A 279 6.64 27.17 -2.21
C CYS A 279 7.81 26.30 -2.70
N LYS A 280 9.02 26.84 -2.58
CA LYS A 280 10.29 26.16 -2.93
C LYS A 280 11.08 25.76 -1.71
N LEU A 281 10.65 26.22 -0.53
CA LEU A 281 11.32 26.07 0.76
C LEU A 281 10.61 25.03 1.64
N TRP A 282 11.30 24.63 2.69
CA TRP A 282 10.72 23.89 3.82
C TRP A 282 10.38 24.90 4.93
N GLY A 283 9.32 24.66 5.67
CA GLY A 283 8.98 25.48 6.81
C GLY A 283 7.48 25.53 7.10
N VAL A 284 7.14 26.43 8.02
CA VAL A 284 5.78 26.85 8.34
C VAL A 284 5.61 28.29 7.88
N PHE A 285 4.58 28.58 7.11
CA PHE A 285 4.38 29.87 6.47
C PHE A 285 3.12 30.54 7.00
N ASP A 286 3.13 31.88 7.04
CA ASP A 286 2.00 32.69 7.52
C ASP A 286 0.84 32.78 6.50
N GLN A 287 1.09 32.33 5.27
CA GLN A 287 0.08 32.33 4.21
C GLN A 287 -0.85 31.14 4.39
N VAL A 288 -2.03 31.41 4.91
CA VAL A 288 -3.09 30.42 5.19
C VAL A 288 -4.37 30.80 4.46
N PHE A 289 -5.28 29.86 4.30
CA PHE A 289 -6.62 30.17 3.84
C PHE A 289 -7.32 31.13 4.78
N CYS A 290 -7.97 32.16 4.20
CA CYS A 290 -8.72 33.11 4.98
C CYS A 290 -10.00 32.45 5.53
N PRO A 291 -10.22 32.43 6.85
CA PRO A 291 -11.39 31.78 7.45
C PRO A 291 -12.64 32.68 7.30
N THR A 292 -13.09 32.90 6.07
CA THR A 292 -14.32 33.60 5.78
C THR A 292 -15.49 32.65 5.55
N ASP A 293 -16.72 33.07 5.80
CA ASP A 293 -17.94 32.27 5.74
C ASP A 293 -18.19 31.61 4.38
N THR A 294 -17.55 32.09 3.31
CA THR A 294 -17.75 31.62 1.94
C THR A 294 -16.80 30.48 1.54
N PHE A 295 -15.64 30.34 2.22
CA PHE A 295 -14.61 29.39 1.80
C PHE A 295 -14.81 27.97 2.37
N PHE A 296 -15.11 27.86 3.66
CA PHE A 296 -15.21 26.56 4.35
C PHE A 296 -16.27 25.61 3.77
N PRO A 297 -17.51 26.06 3.43
CA PRO A 297 -18.52 25.17 2.86
C PRO A 297 -18.17 24.65 1.46
N VAL A 298 -17.46 25.46 0.64
CA VAL A 298 -17.16 25.12 -0.76
C VAL A 298 -16.04 24.07 -0.84
N SER A 299 -14.99 24.21 -0.05
CA SER A 299 -13.88 23.23 -0.08
C SER A 299 -14.30 21.86 0.46
N TYR A 300 -15.10 21.81 1.53
CA TYR A 300 -15.54 20.53 2.12
C TYR A 300 -16.51 19.76 1.23
N THR A 301 -17.44 20.43 0.54
CA THR A 301 -18.40 19.78 -0.36
C THR A 301 -17.80 19.30 -1.68
N HIS A 302 -16.66 19.86 -2.11
CA HIS A 302 -16.05 19.51 -3.40
C HIS A 302 -14.79 18.63 -3.27
N LEU A 303 -14.22 18.52 -2.07
CA LEU A 303 -13.09 17.63 -1.74
C LEU A 303 -13.52 16.22 -1.33
N THR A 304 -14.80 15.87 -1.44
CA THR A 304 -15.20 14.48 -1.27
C THR A 304 -14.57 13.66 -2.38
N LEU A 305 -13.40 13.09 -2.06
CA LEU A 305 -12.83 12.00 -2.82
C LEU A 305 -13.89 10.89 -2.97
N PRO A 306 -13.87 10.13 -4.04
CA PRO A 306 -14.59 8.85 -4.10
C PRO A 306 -13.92 7.88 -3.13
N THR A 307 -13.92 8.22 -1.85
CA THR A 307 -13.62 7.28 -0.77
C THR A 307 -14.80 6.37 -0.69
N ASN A 308 -14.54 5.08 -0.69
CA ASN A 308 -15.48 3.99 -0.54
C ASN A 308 -16.73 4.39 0.25
N ARG A 309 -17.72 4.97 -0.42
CA ARG A 309 -19.08 5.01 0.08
C ARG A 309 -19.77 3.73 -0.41
N GLU A 310 -19.44 2.68 0.25
CA GLU A 310 -20.36 1.61 0.55
C GLU A 310 -19.99 1.10 1.94
N VAL A 311 -20.63 1.70 2.89
CA VAL A 311 -20.88 1.10 4.19
C VAL A 311 -22.30 0.59 4.14
#